data_eda1904fd23c52a5341299b6fa2dd8cb
#
_entry.id   eda1904fd23c52a5341299b6fa2dd8cb
#
_cell.length_a   1.000
_cell.length_b   1.000
_cell.length_c   1.000
_cell.angle_alpha   90.00
_cell.angle_beta   90.00
_cell.angle_gamma   90.00
#
_symmetry.space_group_name_H-M   'P 1'
#
loop_
_entity.id
_entity.type
_entity.pdbx_description
1 polymer ?
#
loop_
_entity_poly.entity_id
_entity_poly.type
_entity_poly.pdbx_seq_one_letter_code
_entity_poly.pdbx_strand_id
1 'polypeptide(L)'
;MSEGTRDQTHVIGWQGIALHVPKSWEPQSLSGTRAQGALQLDDGEAIRLRCTWRELRRPPDLLAEAGSYISGLEKAARKKGVDFSVKRDIRFPLPEELAGTCFLWRAEETTYASLMYCQECRRLSSVYVFGRPGQGLEREAKQVLAGFRCHGQDGREGWSIFGLRAELPSTWELAKSELRAGQVTLQFLRGREELSLSRVALARSILRRQKFVRWAEGFYGKSLTAFRWKGERTEYRGHIALAIEGDERLRGPVTRLFRKARRLRVRAWYCQELDKIYAVWYVGDEEGALEELSAEVPCHQTQEEYVAEHGGEAPLPAEAGDEGGAG
;
A
#
# COMPACT_ATOMS: atom_id res chain seq x y z
N MET A 1 32.81 17.09 5.24
CA MET A 1 32.37 15.86 5.93
C MET A 1 30.89 15.83 5.83
N SER A 2 30.36 15.14 4.79
CA SER A 2 28.92 15.02 4.56
C SER A 2 28.42 13.91 5.48
N GLU A 3 27.62 14.27 6.47
CA GLU A 3 26.80 13.33 7.25
C GLU A 3 25.95 12.54 6.28
N GLY A 4 26.18 11.22 6.24
CA GLY A 4 25.44 10.32 5.40
C GLY A 4 23.96 10.37 5.74
N THR A 5 23.18 10.91 4.83
CA THR A 5 21.72 10.78 4.83
C THR A 5 21.43 9.28 4.97
N ARG A 6 21.00 8.83 6.14
CA ARG A 6 20.44 7.49 6.32
C ARG A 6 19.33 7.37 5.29
N ASP A 7 19.49 6.49 4.32
CA ASP A 7 18.47 6.25 3.30
C ASP A 7 17.16 5.90 4.00
N GLN A 8 16.28 6.89 4.04
CA GLN A 8 14.96 6.71 4.63
C GLN A 8 14.18 5.78 3.71
N THR A 9 13.77 4.65 4.24
CA THR A 9 12.93 3.68 3.52
C THR A 9 11.48 3.79 3.94
N HIS A 10 10.59 3.26 3.09
CA HIS A 10 9.20 3.03 3.42
C HIS A 10 8.75 1.66 2.90
N VAL A 11 7.61 1.21 3.37
CA VAL A 11 7.00 -0.05 2.92
C VAL A 11 5.97 0.24 1.84
N ILE A 12 6.05 -0.47 0.75
CA ILE A 12 4.97 -0.60 -0.24
C ILE A 12 4.28 -1.94 -0.01
N GLY A 13 2.98 -1.91 0.30
CA GLY A 13 2.16 -3.10 0.56
C GLY A 13 1.00 -3.22 -0.42
N TRP A 14 0.93 -4.33 -1.17
CA TRP A 14 -0.11 -4.58 -2.16
C TRP A 14 -0.38 -6.06 -2.38
N GLN A 15 -1.62 -6.52 -2.19
CA GLN A 15 -2.05 -7.92 -2.46
C GLN A 15 -1.19 -8.98 -1.74
N GLY A 16 -0.80 -8.68 -0.49
CA GLY A 16 0.06 -9.52 0.33
C GLY A 16 1.56 -9.36 0.04
N ILE A 17 1.96 -8.71 -1.06
CA ILE A 17 3.36 -8.35 -1.31
C ILE A 17 3.73 -7.15 -0.43
N ALA A 18 4.87 -7.22 0.24
CA ALA A 18 5.48 -6.06 0.90
C ALA A 18 6.94 -5.89 0.46
N LEU A 19 7.32 -4.66 0.22
CA LEU A 19 8.64 -4.25 -0.26
C LEU A 19 9.16 -3.09 0.59
N HIS A 20 10.37 -3.21 1.12
CA HIS A 20 11.09 -2.12 1.77
C HIS A 20 11.93 -1.38 0.73
N VAL A 21 11.52 -0.19 0.37
CA VAL A 21 12.13 0.58 -0.72
C VAL A 21 12.54 1.98 -0.29
N PRO A 22 13.48 2.66 -1.00
CA PRO A 22 13.78 4.07 -0.74
C PRO A 22 12.53 4.94 -0.80
N LYS A 23 12.43 5.97 0.06
CA LYS A 23 11.26 6.88 0.13
C LYS A 23 10.93 7.59 -1.19
N SER A 24 11.92 7.74 -2.07
CA SER A 24 11.72 8.34 -3.40
C SER A 24 11.04 7.41 -4.40
N TRP A 25 10.86 6.12 -4.08
CA TRP A 25 10.22 5.18 -5.00
C TRP A 25 8.74 5.05 -4.67
N GLU A 26 7.91 5.48 -5.60
CA GLU A 26 6.46 5.47 -5.46
C GLU A 26 5.80 4.55 -6.50
N PRO A 27 4.61 4.01 -6.21
CA PRO A 27 3.90 3.18 -7.17
C PRO A 27 3.56 3.93 -8.46
N GLN A 28 4.08 3.45 -9.59
CA GLN A 28 3.71 3.90 -10.93
C GLN A 28 2.53 3.09 -11.47
N SER A 29 2.53 1.78 -11.21
CA SER A 29 1.40 0.91 -11.56
C SER A 29 1.22 -0.21 -10.55
N LEU A 30 -0.04 -0.52 -10.27
CA LEU A 30 -0.49 -1.59 -9.36
C LEU A 30 -1.61 -2.36 -10.05
N SER A 31 -1.50 -3.69 -10.11
CA SER A 31 -2.50 -4.52 -10.79
C SER A 31 -2.58 -5.92 -10.20
N GLY A 32 -3.66 -6.62 -10.56
CA GLY A 32 -3.85 -8.03 -10.24
C GLY A 32 -4.57 -8.29 -8.92
N THR A 33 -4.48 -9.55 -8.51
CA THR A 33 -5.09 -10.11 -7.32
C THR A 33 -4.02 -10.78 -6.46
N ARG A 34 -4.42 -11.35 -5.33
CA ARG A 34 -3.50 -12.21 -4.54
C ARG A 34 -2.87 -13.32 -5.38
N ALA A 35 -3.66 -13.97 -6.24
CA ALA A 35 -3.17 -15.12 -7.01
C ALA A 35 -2.17 -14.71 -8.10
N GLN A 36 -2.34 -13.56 -8.71
CA GLN A 36 -1.43 -13.06 -9.74
C GLN A 36 -1.50 -11.55 -9.89
N GLY A 37 -0.38 -10.93 -10.17
CA GLY A 37 -0.34 -9.49 -10.37
C GLY A 37 1.04 -8.95 -10.68
N ALA A 38 1.09 -7.62 -10.74
CA ALA A 38 2.30 -6.87 -10.95
C ALA A 38 2.24 -5.51 -10.27
N LEU A 39 3.39 -5.04 -9.84
CA LEU A 39 3.58 -3.66 -9.41
C LEU A 39 4.86 -3.10 -10.02
N GLN A 40 4.87 -1.80 -10.28
CA GLN A 40 6.03 -1.05 -10.71
C GLN A 40 6.18 0.18 -9.82
N LEU A 41 7.43 0.47 -9.47
CA LEU A 41 7.79 1.69 -8.75
C LEU A 41 8.74 2.52 -9.59
N ASP A 42 8.58 3.82 -9.54
CA ASP A 42 9.50 4.79 -10.13
C ASP A 42 9.99 5.79 -9.07
N ASP A 43 11.00 6.58 -9.42
CA ASP A 43 11.54 7.66 -8.58
C ASP A 43 11.22 9.05 -9.15
N GLY A 44 10.21 9.12 -10.02
CA GLY A 44 9.81 10.31 -10.75
C GLY A 44 10.58 10.54 -12.06
N GLU A 45 11.68 9.82 -12.29
CA GLU A 45 12.48 9.92 -13.51
C GLU A 45 12.53 8.61 -14.31
N ALA A 46 12.58 7.47 -13.61
CA ALA A 46 12.67 6.16 -14.24
C ALA A 46 12.04 5.07 -13.38
N ILE A 47 11.64 3.97 -14.04
CA ILE A 47 11.21 2.76 -13.33
C ILE A 47 12.42 2.19 -12.57
N ARG A 48 12.26 2.00 -11.25
CA ARG A 48 13.31 1.50 -10.36
C ARG A 48 13.08 0.07 -9.93
N LEU A 49 11.81 -0.36 -9.90
CA LEU A 49 11.45 -1.70 -9.50
C LEU A 49 10.25 -2.21 -10.28
N ARG A 50 10.30 -3.48 -10.65
CA ARG A 50 9.14 -4.27 -11.07
C ARG A 50 9.07 -5.53 -10.23
N CYS A 51 7.91 -5.80 -9.65
CA CYS A 51 7.60 -7.06 -9.00
C CYS A 51 6.39 -7.68 -9.71
N THR A 52 6.50 -8.97 -10.02
CA THR A 52 5.37 -9.76 -10.53
C THR A 52 5.22 -11.01 -9.67
N TRP A 53 4.01 -11.51 -9.53
CA TRP A 53 3.74 -12.75 -8.80
C TRP A 53 2.65 -13.55 -9.49
N ARG A 54 2.73 -14.87 -9.30
CA ARG A 54 1.71 -15.81 -9.75
C ARG A 54 1.66 -17.02 -8.81
N GLU A 55 0.47 -17.46 -8.47
CA GLU A 55 0.26 -18.71 -7.74
C GLU A 55 0.50 -19.90 -8.66
N LEU A 56 1.18 -20.91 -8.14
CA LEU A 56 1.50 -22.14 -8.88
C LEU A 56 0.89 -23.35 -8.19
N ARG A 57 0.46 -24.31 -8.98
CA ARG A 57 -0.05 -25.58 -8.46
C ARG A 57 1.04 -26.48 -7.90
N ARG A 58 2.27 -26.34 -8.37
CA ARG A 58 3.46 -27.11 -7.98
C ARG A 58 4.66 -26.20 -7.85
N PRO A 59 5.61 -26.52 -6.97
CA PRO A 59 6.87 -25.79 -6.88
C PRO A 59 7.58 -25.77 -8.24
N PRO A 60 8.12 -24.61 -8.67
CA PRO A 60 8.85 -24.48 -9.91
C PRO A 60 10.31 -24.97 -9.77
N ASP A 61 10.93 -25.32 -10.86
CA ASP A 61 12.38 -25.34 -10.96
C ASP A 61 12.86 -23.90 -11.20
N LEU A 62 13.34 -23.25 -10.13
CA LEU A 62 13.75 -21.84 -10.17
C LEU A 62 14.93 -21.60 -11.11
N LEU A 63 15.85 -22.56 -11.27
CA LEU A 63 17.00 -22.42 -12.18
C LEU A 63 16.55 -22.50 -13.63
N ALA A 64 15.62 -23.42 -13.94
CA ALA A 64 15.04 -23.52 -15.28
C ALA A 64 14.21 -22.27 -15.64
N GLU A 65 13.41 -21.75 -14.70
CA GLU A 65 12.64 -20.48 -14.88
C GLU A 65 13.59 -19.31 -15.14
N ALA A 66 14.65 -19.15 -14.33
CA ALA A 66 15.66 -18.11 -14.51
C ALA A 66 16.40 -18.27 -15.85
N GLY A 67 16.79 -19.49 -16.20
CA GLY A 67 17.43 -19.80 -17.48
C GLY A 67 16.57 -19.43 -18.69
N SER A 68 15.29 -19.77 -18.65
CA SER A 68 14.32 -19.41 -19.70
C SER A 68 14.16 -17.90 -19.84
N TYR A 69 14.05 -17.18 -18.70
CA TYR A 69 13.95 -15.71 -18.69
C TYR A 69 15.20 -15.06 -19.27
N ILE A 70 16.40 -15.47 -18.81
CA ILE A 70 17.68 -14.95 -19.28
C ILE A 70 17.84 -15.20 -20.81
N SER A 71 17.51 -16.39 -21.28
CA SER A 71 17.57 -16.71 -22.72
C SER A 71 16.64 -15.81 -23.55
N GLY A 72 15.50 -15.44 -23.00
CA GLY A 72 14.60 -14.44 -23.61
C GLY A 72 15.24 -13.06 -23.72
N LEU A 73 15.91 -12.60 -22.65
CA LEU A 73 16.63 -11.33 -22.64
C LEU A 73 17.80 -11.31 -23.64
N GLU A 74 18.61 -12.37 -23.67
CA GLU A 74 19.73 -12.51 -24.61
C GLU A 74 19.27 -12.44 -26.08
N LYS A 75 18.17 -13.13 -26.40
CA LYS A 75 17.56 -13.06 -27.75
C LYS A 75 17.07 -11.65 -28.08
N ALA A 76 16.45 -10.98 -27.13
CA ALA A 76 15.94 -9.61 -27.31
C ALA A 76 17.10 -8.61 -27.51
N ALA A 77 18.15 -8.70 -26.70
CA ALA A 77 19.35 -7.87 -26.83
C ALA A 77 20.04 -8.06 -28.17
N ARG A 78 20.24 -9.31 -28.58
CA ARG A 78 20.82 -9.65 -29.90
C ARG A 78 20.02 -9.08 -31.05
N LYS A 79 18.68 -9.15 -30.99
CA LYS A 79 17.81 -8.59 -32.02
C LYS A 79 17.92 -7.05 -32.11
N LYS A 80 18.22 -6.39 -30.99
CA LYS A 80 18.38 -4.93 -30.92
C LYS A 80 19.82 -4.47 -31.15
N GLY A 81 20.78 -5.38 -31.26
CA GLY A 81 22.22 -5.04 -31.39
C GLY A 81 22.79 -4.40 -30.11
N VAL A 82 22.23 -4.70 -28.94
CA VAL A 82 22.68 -4.15 -27.65
C VAL A 82 23.62 -5.16 -27.00
N ASP A 83 24.76 -4.66 -26.47
CA ASP A 83 25.68 -5.47 -25.67
C ASP A 83 24.94 -5.99 -24.43
N PHE A 84 25.07 -7.29 -24.18
CA PHE A 84 24.38 -7.96 -23.09
C PHE A 84 25.33 -8.92 -22.37
N SER A 85 25.39 -8.81 -21.07
CA SER A 85 26.09 -9.76 -20.22
C SER A 85 25.24 -10.13 -19.01
N VAL A 86 25.38 -11.38 -18.55
CA VAL A 86 24.65 -11.89 -17.39
C VAL A 86 25.61 -12.56 -16.41
N LYS A 87 25.39 -12.29 -15.11
CA LYS A 87 26.03 -13.00 -14.01
C LYS A 87 24.94 -13.76 -13.25
N ARG A 88 25.02 -15.09 -13.29
CA ARG A 88 24.09 -16.02 -12.64
C ARG A 88 24.55 -16.30 -11.20
N ASP A 89 23.67 -16.82 -10.40
CA ASP A 89 23.94 -17.33 -9.04
C ASP A 89 24.68 -16.32 -8.15
N ILE A 90 24.25 -15.05 -8.21
CA ILE A 90 24.74 -14.04 -7.29
C ILE A 90 24.13 -14.27 -5.90
N ARG A 91 24.93 -14.10 -4.85
CA ARG A 91 24.46 -14.27 -3.48
C ARG A 91 23.91 -12.94 -2.95
N PHE A 92 22.59 -12.87 -2.83
CA PHE A 92 21.91 -11.80 -2.14
C PHE A 92 21.16 -12.35 -0.93
N PRO A 93 20.99 -11.54 0.13
CA PRO A 93 20.16 -11.92 1.24
C PRO A 93 18.70 -11.98 0.77
N LEU A 94 18.11 -13.15 0.86
CA LEU A 94 16.68 -13.38 0.64
C LEU A 94 16.03 -13.76 1.96
N PRO A 95 14.73 -13.54 2.14
CA PRO A 95 14.00 -14.06 3.30
C PRO A 95 14.17 -15.58 3.44
N GLU A 96 14.44 -16.05 4.65
CA GLU A 96 14.74 -17.47 4.91
C GLU A 96 13.61 -18.42 4.53
N GLU A 97 12.36 -17.94 4.63
CA GLU A 97 11.15 -18.68 4.28
C GLU A 97 10.95 -18.89 2.77
N LEU A 98 11.78 -18.25 1.92
CA LEU A 98 11.65 -18.28 0.47
C LEU A 98 12.78 -19.07 -0.17
N ALA A 99 12.42 -20.06 -0.99
CA ALA A 99 13.38 -20.60 -1.95
C ALA A 99 13.61 -19.58 -3.06
N GLY A 100 14.87 -19.25 -3.38
CA GLY A 100 15.15 -18.22 -4.37
C GLY A 100 16.45 -18.39 -5.11
N THR A 101 16.55 -17.76 -6.30
CA THR A 101 17.77 -17.58 -7.07
C THR A 101 17.89 -16.12 -7.51
N CYS A 102 19.11 -15.61 -7.51
CA CYS A 102 19.40 -14.25 -7.89
C CYS A 102 20.38 -14.21 -9.06
N PHE A 103 20.20 -13.27 -9.94
CA PHE A 103 21.10 -13.00 -11.08
C PHE A 103 21.09 -11.51 -11.40
N LEU A 104 22.05 -11.05 -12.14
CA LEU A 104 22.08 -9.71 -12.69
C LEU A 104 22.38 -9.76 -14.17
N TRP A 105 21.89 -8.77 -14.89
CA TRP A 105 22.35 -8.51 -16.26
C TRP A 105 22.75 -7.07 -16.44
N ARG A 106 23.58 -6.86 -17.42
CA ARG A 106 23.98 -5.55 -17.92
C ARG A 106 23.62 -5.45 -19.38
N ALA A 107 22.95 -4.38 -19.72
CA ALA A 107 22.73 -3.91 -21.08
C ALA A 107 23.11 -2.42 -21.08
N GLU A 108 22.20 -1.51 -21.38
CA GLU A 108 22.40 -0.07 -21.16
C GLU A 108 22.52 0.25 -19.66
N GLU A 109 21.84 -0.53 -18.84
CA GLU A 109 21.77 -0.39 -17.38
C GLU A 109 22.03 -1.75 -16.71
N THR A 110 22.40 -1.70 -15.42
CA THR A 110 22.48 -2.91 -14.60
C THR A 110 21.15 -3.20 -13.93
N THR A 111 20.63 -4.39 -14.10
CA THR A 111 19.43 -4.86 -13.41
C THR A 111 19.77 -6.05 -12.51
N TYR A 112 19.32 -5.97 -11.27
CA TYR A 112 19.36 -7.07 -10.31
C TYR A 112 18.01 -7.75 -10.27
N ALA A 113 18.00 -9.08 -10.31
CA ALA A 113 16.79 -9.88 -10.36
C ALA A 113 16.81 -11.01 -9.34
N SER A 114 15.63 -11.31 -8.82
CA SER A 114 15.40 -12.51 -8.02
C SER A 114 14.12 -13.19 -8.44
N LEU A 115 14.15 -14.52 -8.51
CA LEU A 115 12.97 -15.38 -8.55
C LEU A 115 12.86 -16.06 -7.20
N MET A 116 11.72 -15.91 -6.53
CA MET A 116 11.47 -16.41 -5.18
C MET A 116 10.17 -17.20 -5.15
N TYR A 117 10.18 -18.37 -4.56
CA TYR A 117 9.01 -19.22 -4.38
C TYR A 117 8.71 -19.41 -2.92
N CYS A 118 7.49 -19.13 -2.52
CA CYS A 118 6.96 -19.37 -1.19
C CYS A 118 6.12 -20.66 -1.19
N GLN A 119 6.43 -21.59 -0.30
CA GLN A 119 5.66 -22.84 -0.18
C GLN A 119 4.29 -22.61 0.46
N GLU A 120 4.18 -21.67 1.40
CA GLU A 120 2.96 -21.39 2.13
C GLU A 120 1.87 -20.80 1.21
N CYS A 121 2.16 -19.69 0.55
CA CYS A 121 1.19 -19.06 -0.36
C CYS A 121 1.28 -19.57 -1.81
N ARG A 122 2.19 -20.50 -2.11
CA ARG A 122 2.44 -21.12 -3.42
C ARG A 122 2.70 -20.11 -4.54
N ARG A 123 3.23 -18.93 -4.21
CA ARG A 123 3.53 -17.89 -5.19
C ARG A 123 4.97 -17.94 -5.65
N LEU A 124 5.14 -17.87 -6.95
CA LEU A 124 6.40 -17.48 -7.58
C LEU A 124 6.38 -15.97 -7.78
N SER A 125 7.32 -15.30 -7.14
CA SER A 125 7.52 -13.86 -7.24
C SER A 125 8.81 -13.56 -8.00
N SER A 126 8.77 -12.58 -8.91
CA SER A 126 9.93 -12.09 -9.63
C SER A 126 10.13 -10.62 -9.31
N VAL A 127 11.26 -10.26 -8.76
CA VAL A 127 11.61 -8.88 -8.42
C VAL A 127 12.79 -8.43 -9.25
N TYR A 128 12.64 -7.31 -9.94
CA TYR A 128 13.65 -6.68 -10.78
C TYR A 128 13.92 -5.27 -10.24
N VAL A 129 15.17 -4.98 -9.92
CA VAL A 129 15.62 -3.66 -9.47
C VAL A 129 16.52 -3.07 -10.53
N PHE A 130 16.08 -1.95 -11.12
CA PHE A 130 16.71 -1.30 -12.27
C PHE A 130 17.66 -0.20 -11.83
N GLY A 131 18.90 -0.25 -12.31
CA GLY A 131 19.89 0.79 -12.15
C GLY A 131 19.66 1.97 -13.09
N ARG A 132 20.50 2.98 -12.93
CA ARG A 132 20.72 4.04 -13.92
C ARG A 132 22.15 3.93 -14.43
N PRO A 133 22.44 4.41 -15.64
CA PRO A 133 23.81 4.44 -16.12
C PRO A 133 24.74 5.15 -15.13
N GLY A 134 25.85 4.50 -14.76
CA GLY A 134 26.84 5.04 -13.84
C GLY A 134 26.47 5.05 -12.35
N GLN A 135 25.28 4.59 -11.98
CA GLN A 135 24.84 4.52 -10.58
C GLN A 135 25.05 3.11 -9.99
N GLY A 136 25.67 3.04 -8.82
CA GLY A 136 25.73 1.81 -8.03
C GLY A 136 24.36 1.53 -7.40
N LEU A 137 23.81 0.35 -7.63
CA LEU A 137 22.48 -0.06 -7.17
C LEU A 137 22.50 -1.29 -6.26
N GLU A 138 23.68 -1.85 -6.04
CA GLU A 138 23.79 -3.14 -5.34
C GLU A 138 23.27 -3.09 -3.90
N ARG A 139 23.48 -1.97 -3.21
CA ARG A 139 23.03 -1.78 -1.83
C ARG A 139 21.51 -1.74 -1.75
N GLU A 140 20.87 -0.94 -2.61
CA GLU A 140 19.42 -0.82 -2.70
C GLU A 140 18.78 -2.15 -3.12
N ALA A 141 19.37 -2.83 -4.11
CA ALA A 141 18.90 -4.14 -4.54
C ALA A 141 18.96 -5.18 -3.40
N LYS A 142 20.07 -5.23 -2.65
CA LYS A 142 20.19 -6.10 -1.48
C LYS A 142 19.14 -5.79 -0.42
N GLN A 143 18.90 -4.51 -0.13
CA GLN A 143 17.93 -4.07 0.86
C GLN A 143 16.50 -4.44 0.46
N VAL A 144 16.12 -4.17 -0.79
CA VAL A 144 14.80 -4.50 -1.35
C VAL A 144 14.56 -6.00 -1.29
N LEU A 145 15.53 -6.80 -1.75
CA LEU A 145 15.38 -8.27 -1.82
C LEU A 145 15.35 -8.91 -0.42
N ALA A 146 16.16 -8.42 0.53
CA ALA A 146 16.13 -8.88 1.91
C ALA A 146 14.82 -8.53 2.63
N GLY A 147 14.25 -7.36 2.32
CA GLY A 147 12.99 -6.88 2.90
C GLY A 147 11.73 -7.37 2.20
N PHE A 148 11.84 -8.19 1.16
CA PHE A 148 10.69 -8.70 0.43
C PHE A 148 9.84 -9.64 1.30
N ARG A 149 8.51 -9.51 1.22
CA ARG A 149 7.54 -10.45 1.78
C ARG A 149 6.47 -10.75 0.73
N CYS A 150 6.06 -12.01 0.64
CA CYS A 150 5.07 -12.46 -0.35
C CYS A 150 3.67 -12.68 0.24
N HIS A 151 3.54 -12.62 1.53
CA HIS A 151 2.28 -12.67 2.29
C HIS A 151 2.47 -11.97 3.64
N GLY A 152 1.37 -11.66 4.30
CA GLY A 152 1.39 -11.11 5.66
C GLY A 152 1.69 -12.19 6.69
N GLN A 153 1.90 -11.75 7.92
CA GLN A 153 2.13 -12.65 9.07
C GLN A 153 0.83 -12.77 9.88
N ASP A 154 0.68 -13.85 10.62
CA ASP A 154 -0.44 -14.09 11.56
C ASP A 154 -1.84 -13.88 10.93
N GLY A 155 -1.99 -14.23 9.66
CA GLY A 155 -3.25 -14.07 8.93
C GLY A 155 -3.63 -12.60 8.64
N ARG A 156 -2.69 -11.67 8.71
CA ARG A 156 -2.90 -10.24 8.41
C ARG A 156 -2.11 -9.83 7.19
N GLU A 157 -2.58 -8.83 6.46
CA GLU A 157 -1.92 -8.28 5.28
C GLU A 157 -1.75 -6.76 5.37
N GLY A 158 -0.53 -6.32 5.09
CA GLY A 158 -0.19 -4.91 5.03
C GLY A 158 -0.57 -4.29 3.68
N TRP A 159 -1.30 -3.18 3.74
CA TRP A 159 -1.63 -2.30 2.62
C TRP A 159 -0.94 -0.97 2.84
N SER A 160 -0.03 -0.61 1.94
CA SER A 160 0.74 0.64 2.08
C SER A 160 1.05 1.23 0.72
N ILE A 161 0.24 2.22 0.30
CA ILE A 161 0.39 2.91 -0.99
C ILE A 161 0.03 4.39 -0.86
N PHE A 162 0.83 5.26 -1.47
CA PHE A 162 0.57 6.71 -1.52
C PHE A 162 0.21 7.32 -0.16
N GLY A 163 0.83 6.84 0.93
CA GLY A 163 0.58 7.32 2.30
C GLY A 163 -0.77 6.91 2.91
N LEU A 164 -1.53 6.01 2.29
CA LEU A 164 -2.55 5.22 2.95
C LEU A 164 -1.90 3.93 3.45
N ARG A 165 -2.01 3.66 4.74
CA ARG A 165 -1.51 2.43 5.38
C ARG A 165 -2.64 1.76 6.12
N ALA A 166 -2.66 0.44 6.09
CA ALA A 166 -3.54 -0.37 6.92
C ALA A 166 -2.99 -1.79 7.02
N GLU A 167 -3.26 -2.45 8.13
CA GLU A 167 -3.02 -3.88 8.30
C GLU A 167 -4.36 -4.58 8.55
N LEU A 168 -4.80 -5.40 7.62
CA LEU A 168 -6.11 -6.02 7.64
C LEU A 168 -6.01 -7.55 7.76
N PRO A 169 -6.96 -8.21 8.44
CA PRO A 169 -7.11 -9.65 8.33
C PRO A 169 -7.14 -10.10 6.87
N SER A 170 -6.45 -11.19 6.55
CA SER A 170 -6.35 -11.73 5.20
C SER A 170 -7.69 -12.21 4.61
N THR A 171 -8.74 -12.26 5.43
CA THR A 171 -10.12 -12.52 5.00
C THR A 171 -10.76 -11.37 4.23
N TRP A 172 -10.20 -10.15 4.30
CA TRP A 172 -10.62 -9.03 3.48
C TRP A 172 -10.01 -9.12 2.09
N GLU A 173 -10.85 -9.20 1.07
CA GLU A 173 -10.43 -9.25 -0.33
C GLU A 173 -10.58 -7.88 -1.00
N LEU A 174 -9.54 -7.39 -1.65
CA LEU A 174 -9.62 -6.13 -2.41
C LEU A 174 -10.54 -6.31 -3.61
N ALA A 175 -11.68 -5.63 -3.59
CA ALA A 175 -12.66 -5.63 -4.67
C ALA A 175 -12.41 -4.50 -5.69
N LYS A 176 -11.96 -3.34 -5.22
CA LYS A 176 -11.73 -2.16 -6.07
C LYS A 176 -10.67 -1.25 -5.47
N SER A 177 -9.89 -0.62 -6.33
CA SER A 177 -9.00 0.48 -5.98
C SER A 177 -9.28 1.69 -6.85
N GLU A 178 -9.29 2.88 -6.26
CA GLU A 178 -9.33 4.16 -6.95
C GLU A 178 -8.10 4.96 -6.55
N LEU A 179 -7.15 5.06 -7.48
CA LEU A 179 -5.87 5.72 -7.30
C LEU A 179 -5.86 6.97 -8.20
N ARG A 180 -6.14 8.12 -7.61
CA ARG A 180 -6.20 9.40 -8.31
C ARG A 180 -5.25 10.38 -7.65
N ALA A 181 -4.77 11.36 -8.38
CA ALA A 181 -4.01 12.46 -7.79
C ALA A 181 -4.78 13.07 -6.61
N GLY A 182 -4.18 13.05 -5.43
CA GLY A 182 -4.78 13.55 -4.20
C GLY A 182 -5.80 12.64 -3.52
N GLN A 183 -6.22 11.54 -4.12
CA GLN A 183 -7.19 10.61 -3.52
C GLN A 183 -6.78 9.15 -3.73
N VAL A 184 -6.74 8.40 -2.65
CA VAL A 184 -6.58 6.94 -2.64
C VAL A 184 -7.77 6.33 -1.94
N THR A 185 -8.40 5.35 -2.57
CA THR A 185 -9.50 4.59 -1.96
C THR A 185 -9.34 3.11 -2.29
N LEU A 186 -9.30 2.28 -1.26
CA LEU A 186 -9.29 0.82 -1.36
C LEU A 186 -10.61 0.29 -0.80
N GLN A 187 -11.29 -0.55 -1.58
CA GLN A 187 -12.56 -1.17 -1.20
C GLN A 187 -12.38 -2.68 -1.09
N PHE A 188 -12.76 -3.22 0.05
CA PHE A 188 -12.63 -4.63 0.38
C PHE A 188 -13.98 -5.25 0.67
N LEU A 189 -14.07 -6.56 0.45
CA LEU A 189 -15.23 -7.38 0.77
C LEU A 189 -14.80 -8.55 1.67
N ARG A 190 -15.67 -8.89 2.62
CA ARG A 190 -15.58 -10.08 3.48
C ARG A 190 -16.98 -10.69 3.60
N GLY A 191 -17.30 -11.64 2.73
CA GLY A 191 -18.66 -12.17 2.65
C GLY A 191 -19.67 -11.08 2.28
N ARG A 192 -20.52 -10.66 3.24
CA ARG A 192 -21.52 -9.58 3.05
C ARG A 192 -21.07 -8.23 3.59
N GLU A 193 -19.91 -8.16 4.16
CA GLU A 193 -19.37 -6.93 4.73
C GLU A 193 -18.56 -6.17 3.68
N GLU A 194 -18.61 -4.86 3.79
CA GLU A 194 -17.90 -3.93 2.92
C GLU A 194 -17.02 -3.00 3.76
N LEU A 195 -15.78 -2.88 3.39
CA LEU A 195 -14.82 -1.94 3.99
C LEU A 195 -14.27 -1.03 2.91
N SER A 196 -14.24 0.27 3.16
CA SER A 196 -13.51 1.19 2.29
C SER A 196 -12.57 2.05 3.13
N LEU A 197 -11.30 2.03 2.77
CA LEU A 197 -10.26 2.86 3.34
C LEU A 197 -9.93 3.97 2.37
N SER A 198 -9.94 5.21 2.83
CA SER A 198 -9.68 6.36 1.97
C SER A 198 -8.71 7.34 2.60
N ARG A 199 -7.90 7.97 1.75
CA ARG A 199 -7.04 9.10 2.09
C ARG A 199 -7.20 10.18 1.03
N VAL A 200 -7.51 11.41 1.47
CA VAL A 200 -7.73 12.57 0.60
C VAL A 200 -6.78 13.69 1.01
N ALA A 201 -6.01 14.20 0.06
CA ALA A 201 -5.07 15.31 0.25
C ALA A 201 -5.77 16.67 0.20
N LEU A 202 -5.04 17.75 0.56
CA LEU A 202 -5.51 19.12 0.55
C LEU A 202 -6.75 19.35 1.44
N ALA A 203 -6.78 18.66 2.57
CA ALA A 203 -7.90 18.65 3.50
C ALA A 203 -8.25 20.07 4.01
N ARG A 204 -7.23 20.88 4.31
CA ARG A 204 -7.41 22.30 4.74
C ARG A 204 -8.17 23.10 3.69
N SER A 205 -7.81 22.97 2.42
CA SER A 205 -8.50 23.66 1.32
C SER A 205 -9.94 23.20 1.16
N ILE A 206 -10.19 21.90 1.33
CA ILE A 206 -11.53 21.31 1.26
C ILE A 206 -12.40 21.82 2.41
N LEU A 207 -11.90 21.71 3.65
CA LEU A 207 -12.67 22.03 4.86
C LEU A 207 -12.84 23.52 5.13
N ARG A 208 -12.03 24.38 4.49
CA ARG A 208 -12.28 25.84 4.46
C ARG A 208 -13.52 26.20 3.62
N ARG A 209 -13.83 25.43 2.58
CA ARG A 209 -14.92 25.71 1.62
C ARG A 209 -16.25 25.10 2.04
N GLN A 210 -16.23 24.05 2.87
CA GLN A 210 -17.45 23.32 3.25
C GLN A 210 -17.30 22.64 4.61
N LYS A 211 -18.44 22.40 5.27
CA LYS A 211 -18.48 21.62 6.52
C LYS A 211 -18.08 20.16 6.25
N PHE A 212 -17.47 19.51 7.23
CA PHE A 212 -16.99 18.14 7.12
C PHE A 212 -18.11 17.15 6.71
N VAL A 213 -19.31 17.30 7.26
CA VAL A 213 -20.49 16.49 6.87
C VAL A 213 -20.80 16.68 5.37
N ARG A 214 -20.78 17.91 4.87
CA ARG A 214 -21.02 18.20 3.45
C ARG A 214 -19.96 17.61 2.54
N TRP A 215 -18.70 17.60 2.97
CA TRP A 215 -17.65 16.90 2.26
C TRP A 215 -17.97 15.40 2.16
N ALA A 216 -18.36 14.76 3.28
CA ALA A 216 -18.70 13.33 3.28
C ALA A 216 -19.93 13.02 2.41
N GLU A 217 -20.97 13.87 2.42
CA GLU A 217 -22.11 13.75 1.51
C GLU A 217 -21.69 13.77 0.03
N GLY A 218 -20.76 14.66 -0.33
CA GLY A 218 -20.23 14.73 -1.69
C GLY A 218 -19.29 13.54 -2.02
N PHE A 219 -18.43 13.17 -1.08
CA PHE A 219 -17.43 12.13 -1.26
C PHE A 219 -18.05 10.74 -1.40
N TYR A 220 -18.99 10.39 -0.53
CA TYR A 220 -19.67 9.10 -0.57
C TYR A 220 -20.93 9.11 -1.46
N GLY A 221 -21.49 10.27 -1.76
CA GLY A 221 -22.53 10.49 -2.77
C GLY A 221 -23.62 9.43 -2.79
N LYS A 222 -23.67 8.69 -3.90
CA LYS A 222 -24.68 7.65 -4.14
C LYS A 222 -24.66 6.51 -3.11
N SER A 223 -23.49 6.20 -2.52
CA SER A 223 -23.38 5.12 -1.53
C SER A 223 -24.21 5.43 -0.28
N LEU A 224 -24.23 6.69 0.19
CA LEU A 224 -25.04 7.11 1.32
C LEU A 224 -26.54 7.02 1.07
N THR A 225 -27.00 7.13 -0.17
CA THR A 225 -28.45 7.07 -0.48
C THR A 225 -29.08 5.71 -0.18
N ALA A 226 -28.26 4.66 -0.09
CA ALA A 226 -28.71 3.32 0.29
C ALA A 226 -29.03 3.19 1.78
N PHE A 227 -28.70 4.20 2.60
CA PHE A 227 -28.83 4.17 4.05
C PHE A 227 -29.74 5.30 4.57
N ARG A 228 -30.39 5.07 5.70
CA ARG A 228 -30.90 6.14 6.58
C ARG A 228 -29.79 6.45 7.55
N TRP A 229 -29.17 7.60 7.41
CA TRP A 229 -27.97 7.92 8.17
C TRP A 229 -28.07 9.28 8.88
N LYS A 230 -27.25 9.42 9.91
CA LYS A 230 -26.95 10.68 10.60
C LYS A 230 -25.44 10.83 10.69
N GLY A 231 -24.95 12.06 10.68
CA GLY A 231 -23.54 12.38 10.85
C GLY A 231 -23.34 13.41 11.94
N GLU A 232 -22.38 13.21 12.78
CA GLU A 232 -22.03 14.12 13.86
C GLU A 232 -20.52 14.39 13.90
N ARG A 233 -20.17 15.61 14.32
CA ARG A 233 -18.78 15.97 14.57
C ARG A 233 -18.34 15.33 15.88
N THR A 234 -17.15 14.73 15.86
CA THR A 234 -16.53 14.06 17.00
C THR A 234 -15.03 14.34 17.01
N GLU A 235 -14.31 13.64 17.85
CA GLU A 235 -12.86 13.61 17.91
C GLU A 235 -12.36 12.17 17.78
N TYR A 236 -11.22 12.00 17.13
CA TYR A 236 -10.55 10.71 17.01
C TYR A 236 -9.03 10.89 17.04
N ARG A 237 -8.36 10.32 18.05
CA ARG A 237 -6.89 10.41 18.24
C ARG A 237 -6.37 11.87 18.19
N GLY A 238 -7.07 12.79 18.86
CA GLY A 238 -6.70 14.22 18.87
C GLY A 238 -7.04 14.98 17.59
N HIS A 239 -7.68 14.33 16.61
CA HIS A 239 -8.10 14.97 15.37
C HIS A 239 -9.58 15.33 15.36
N ILE A 240 -9.93 16.43 14.69
CA ILE A 240 -11.32 16.70 14.33
C ILE A 240 -11.82 15.57 13.45
N ALA A 241 -12.89 14.92 13.86
CA ALA A 241 -13.45 13.78 13.16
C ALA A 241 -14.95 13.96 12.88
N LEU A 242 -15.45 13.09 12.01
CA LEU A 242 -16.84 12.91 11.65
C LEU A 242 -17.20 11.44 11.85
N ALA A 243 -18.23 11.16 12.62
CA ALA A 243 -18.86 9.85 12.70
C ALA A 243 -20.16 9.87 11.88
N ILE A 244 -20.40 8.83 11.09
CA ILE A 244 -21.66 8.59 10.39
C ILE A 244 -22.16 7.21 10.77
N GLU A 245 -23.42 7.13 11.16
CA GLU A 245 -24.12 5.87 11.41
C GLU A 245 -25.39 5.81 10.60
N GLY A 246 -25.78 4.61 10.18
CA GLY A 246 -27.02 4.44 9.41
C GLY A 246 -27.43 2.99 9.24
N ASP A 247 -28.69 2.80 8.89
CA ASP A 247 -29.29 1.50 8.58
C ASP A 247 -29.62 1.41 7.10
N GLU A 248 -29.35 0.26 6.48
CA GLU A 248 -29.65 0.00 5.07
C GLU A 248 -31.15 0.13 4.78
N ARG A 249 -31.48 0.84 3.72
CA ARG A 249 -32.86 0.98 3.25
C ARG A 249 -33.29 -0.27 2.47
N LEU A 250 -33.91 -1.21 3.17
CA LEU A 250 -34.48 -2.38 2.51
C LEU A 250 -35.70 -1.99 1.67
N ARG A 251 -35.66 -2.28 0.38
CA ARG A 251 -36.75 -2.01 -0.56
C ARG A 251 -37.63 -3.24 -0.73
N GLY A 252 -38.93 -3.05 -0.59
CA GLY A 252 -39.95 -4.08 -0.77
C GLY A 252 -40.25 -4.93 0.47
N PRO A 253 -41.50 -5.46 0.57
CA PRO A 253 -41.94 -6.21 1.75
C PRO A 253 -41.21 -7.56 1.89
N VAL A 254 -40.97 -8.26 0.80
CA VAL A 254 -40.29 -9.56 0.78
C VAL A 254 -38.87 -9.44 1.29
N THR A 255 -38.13 -8.41 0.84
CA THR A 255 -36.74 -8.20 1.28
C THR A 255 -36.68 -7.91 2.80
N ARG A 256 -37.64 -7.16 3.32
CA ARG A 256 -37.72 -6.84 4.77
C ARG A 256 -38.00 -8.09 5.62
N LEU A 257 -38.71 -9.08 5.08
CA LEU A 257 -39.06 -10.30 5.81
C LEU A 257 -37.89 -11.29 5.90
N PHE A 258 -37.04 -11.35 4.85
CA PHE A 258 -35.99 -12.37 4.73
C PHE A 258 -34.55 -11.81 4.87
N ARG A 259 -34.36 -10.50 4.94
CA ARG A 259 -33.03 -9.91 5.02
C ARG A 259 -32.93 -8.90 6.16
N LYS A 260 -31.97 -9.12 7.07
CA LYS A 260 -31.59 -8.12 8.07
C LYS A 260 -30.89 -6.95 7.39
N ALA A 261 -31.28 -5.71 7.75
CA ALA A 261 -30.62 -4.51 7.29
C ALA A 261 -29.17 -4.47 7.82
N ARG A 262 -28.22 -4.17 6.94
CA ARG A 262 -26.82 -3.98 7.36
C ARG A 262 -26.66 -2.60 7.98
N ARG A 263 -25.73 -2.48 8.90
CA ARG A 263 -25.39 -1.20 9.54
C ARG A 263 -24.22 -0.54 8.81
N LEU A 264 -24.38 0.73 8.53
CA LEU A 264 -23.32 1.61 8.07
C LEU A 264 -22.68 2.29 9.27
N ARG A 265 -21.34 2.27 9.31
CA ARG A 265 -20.54 3.05 10.23
C ARG A 265 -19.38 3.68 9.46
N VAL A 266 -19.17 4.99 9.63
CA VAL A 266 -18.06 5.72 9.02
C VAL A 266 -17.34 6.52 10.08
N ARG A 267 -16.03 6.49 10.01
CA ARG A 267 -15.16 7.41 10.75
C ARG A 267 -14.25 8.10 9.75
N ALA A 268 -14.30 9.43 9.72
CA ALA A 268 -13.37 10.22 8.94
C ALA A 268 -12.70 11.24 9.86
N TRP A 269 -11.38 11.43 9.71
CA TRP A 269 -10.65 12.41 10.53
C TRP A 269 -9.71 13.25 9.70
N TYR A 270 -9.54 14.49 10.14
CA TYR A 270 -8.63 15.45 9.51
C TYR A 270 -7.31 15.50 10.28
N CYS A 271 -6.27 14.92 9.70
CA CYS A 271 -4.91 15.06 10.17
C CYS A 271 -4.34 16.39 9.68
N GLN A 272 -4.14 17.32 10.62
CA GLN A 272 -3.66 18.68 10.32
C GLN A 272 -2.19 18.69 9.89
N GLU A 273 -1.36 17.85 10.51
CA GLU A 273 0.07 17.72 10.21
C GLU A 273 0.32 17.32 8.75
N LEU A 274 -0.41 16.35 8.26
CA LEU A 274 -0.26 15.84 6.90
C LEU A 274 -1.17 16.56 5.88
N ASP A 275 -2.03 17.47 6.32
CA ASP A 275 -3.09 18.10 5.51
C ASP A 275 -3.93 17.09 4.71
N LYS A 276 -4.38 16.01 5.41
CA LYS A 276 -5.11 14.91 4.78
C LYS A 276 -6.37 14.55 5.57
N ILE A 277 -7.41 14.10 4.87
CA ILE A 277 -8.52 13.38 5.46
C ILE A 277 -8.28 11.89 5.27
N TYR A 278 -8.37 11.14 6.36
CA TYR A 278 -8.48 9.70 6.35
C TYR A 278 -9.90 9.29 6.66
N ALA A 279 -10.36 8.21 6.07
CA ALA A 279 -11.72 7.74 6.31
C ALA A 279 -11.81 6.22 6.20
N VAL A 280 -12.55 5.64 7.15
CA VAL A 280 -12.93 4.24 7.20
C VAL A 280 -14.45 4.17 7.08
N TRP A 281 -14.92 3.51 6.05
CA TRP A 281 -16.33 3.18 5.79
C TRP A 281 -16.50 1.69 5.98
N TYR A 282 -17.39 1.30 6.86
CA TYR A 282 -17.71 -0.10 7.13
C TYR A 282 -19.21 -0.33 7.03
N VAL A 283 -19.59 -1.38 6.32
CA VAL A 283 -20.96 -1.88 6.25
C VAL A 283 -20.96 -3.33 6.69
N GLY A 284 -21.56 -3.60 7.81
CA GLY A 284 -21.60 -4.94 8.39
C GLY A 284 -22.37 -4.97 9.70
N ASP A 285 -22.47 -6.15 10.30
CA ASP A 285 -23.21 -6.36 11.55
C ASP A 285 -22.29 -6.53 12.77
N GLU A 286 -20.97 -6.61 12.57
CA GLU A 286 -19.99 -6.81 13.64
C GLU A 286 -19.87 -5.54 14.50
N GLU A 287 -20.12 -5.69 15.79
CA GLU A 287 -20.02 -4.63 16.78
C GLU A 287 -18.53 -4.40 17.11
N GLY A 288 -18.09 -3.12 17.19
CA GLY A 288 -16.66 -2.81 17.41
C GLY A 288 -15.77 -2.82 16.15
N ALA A 289 -16.21 -3.39 15.04
CA ALA A 289 -15.39 -3.49 13.82
C ALA A 289 -14.86 -2.14 13.31
N LEU A 290 -15.64 -1.05 13.42
CA LEU A 290 -15.18 0.28 13.01
C LEU A 290 -13.99 0.76 13.85
N GLU A 291 -14.02 0.51 15.17
CA GLU A 291 -12.98 0.87 16.12
C GLU A 291 -11.68 0.15 15.77
N GLU A 292 -11.75 -1.17 15.61
CA GLU A 292 -10.61 -2.00 15.23
C GLU A 292 -10.03 -1.60 13.86
N LEU A 293 -10.89 -1.52 12.84
CA LEU A 293 -10.47 -1.15 11.48
C LEU A 293 -9.92 0.28 11.38
N SER A 294 -10.44 1.21 12.19
CA SER A 294 -9.91 2.58 12.24
C SER A 294 -8.56 2.64 12.93
N ALA A 295 -8.32 1.78 13.93
CA ALA A 295 -7.04 1.67 14.62
C ALA A 295 -5.91 1.21 13.66
N GLU A 296 -6.25 0.36 12.69
CA GLU A 296 -5.33 -0.15 11.68
C GLU A 296 -4.96 0.88 10.57
N VAL A 297 -5.55 2.07 10.59
CA VAL A 297 -5.28 3.13 9.61
C VAL A 297 -4.59 4.32 10.30
N PRO A 298 -3.27 4.24 10.56
CA PRO A 298 -2.54 5.34 11.16
C PRO A 298 -2.36 6.47 10.14
N CYS A 299 -2.57 7.72 10.57
CA CYS A 299 -2.19 8.89 9.77
C CYS A 299 -0.72 9.28 10.03
N HIS A 300 -0.30 9.32 11.30
CA HIS A 300 1.07 9.51 11.76
C HIS A 300 1.18 8.80 13.13
N GLN A 301 2.39 8.58 13.60
CA GLN A 301 2.60 8.11 14.96
C GLN A 301 2.26 9.24 15.93
N THR A 302 1.43 8.96 16.91
CA THR A 302 1.25 9.88 18.04
C THR A 302 2.52 9.92 18.88
N GLN A 303 2.70 10.98 19.67
CA GLN A 303 3.85 11.07 20.57
C GLN A 303 3.90 9.90 21.56
N GLU A 304 2.75 9.45 22.03
CA GLU A 304 2.63 8.30 22.93
C GLU A 304 3.04 6.98 22.26
N GLU A 305 2.61 6.76 21.02
CA GLU A 305 2.99 5.58 20.22
C GLU A 305 4.50 5.61 19.91
N TYR A 306 5.06 6.78 19.58
CA TYR A 306 6.49 6.94 19.33
C TYR A 306 7.31 6.62 20.57
N VAL A 307 6.92 7.16 21.74
CA VAL A 307 7.60 6.91 23.03
C VAL A 307 7.52 5.43 23.42
N ALA A 308 6.36 4.79 23.22
CA ALA A 308 6.17 3.37 23.51
C ALA A 308 7.08 2.47 22.65
N GLU A 309 7.30 2.84 21.40
CA GLU A 309 8.07 2.03 20.43
C GLU A 309 9.59 2.31 20.49
N HIS A 310 10.00 3.55 20.83
CA HIS A 310 11.42 3.98 20.78
C HIS A 310 12.01 4.36 22.13
N GLY A 311 11.23 4.41 23.20
CA GLY A 311 11.72 4.67 24.57
C GLY A 311 12.31 6.06 24.80
N GLY A 312 11.93 7.06 24.02
CA GLY A 312 12.45 8.43 24.10
C GLY A 312 11.44 9.50 23.66
N GLU A 313 11.74 10.77 23.91
CA GLU A 313 10.90 11.89 23.45
C GLU A 313 10.82 11.92 21.93
N ALA A 314 9.60 12.06 21.38
CA ALA A 314 9.41 12.24 19.95
C ALA A 314 10.06 13.56 19.48
N PRO A 315 10.66 13.60 18.29
CA PRO A 315 11.16 14.86 17.74
C PRO A 315 10.00 15.85 17.62
N LEU A 316 10.20 17.07 18.16
CA LEU A 316 9.23 18.14 18.04
C LEU A 316 8.89 18.37 16.57
N PRO A 317 7.60 18.58 16.21
CA PRO A 317 7.22 18.97 14.86
C PRO A 317 7.99 20.25 14.49
N ALA A 318 8.59 20.26 13.29
CA ALA A 318 9.26 21.45 12.78
C ALA A 318 8.28 22.63 12.86
N GLU A 319 8.63 23.67 13.63
CA GLU A 319 7.84 24.88 13.72
C GLU A 319 7.59 25.40 12.31
N ALA A 320 6.31 25.55 11.94
CA ALA A 320 5.94 26.22 10.72
C ALA A 320 6.49 27.64 10.81
N GLY A 321 7.56 27.94 10.08
CA GLY A 321 8.20 29.22 10.07
C GLY A 321 7.15 30.31 9.93
N ASP A 322 7.12 31.19 10.93
CA ASP A 322 6.38 32.43 10.94
C ASP A 322 6.99 33.31 9.86
N GLU A 323 6.45 33.28 8.63
CA GLU A 323 6.73 34.30 7.66
C GLU A 323 6.07 35.59 8.12
N GLY A 324 6.79 36.25 9.03
CA GLY A 324 6.51 37.58 9.50
C GLY A 324 6.43 38.54 8.31
N GLY A 325 5.29 39.16 8.17
CA GLY A 325 5.07 40.25 7.27
C GLY A 325 6.03 41.40 7.52
N ALA A 326 6.54 41.95 6.45
CA ALA A 326 7.10 43.30 6.41
C ALA A 326 6.81 43.94 5.05
N GLY A 327 6.13 45.08 5.10
CA GLY A 327 6.15 46.10 4.09
C GLY A 327 4.98 46.16 3.13
#